data_3db01c717a70e05935c6940406d40d37
#
_entry.id   3db01c717a70e05935c6940406d40d37
#
_cell.length_a   1.000
_cell.length_b   1.000
_cell.length_c   1.000
_cell.angle_alpha   90.00
_cell.angle_beta   90.00
_cell.angle_gamma   90.00
#
_symmetry.space_group_name_H-M   'P 1'
#
loop_
_entity.id
_entity.type
_entity.pdbx_description
1 polymer ?
#
loop_
_entity_poly.entity_id
_entity_poly.type
_entity_poly.pdbx_seq_one_letter_code
_entity_poly.pdbx_strand_id
1 'polypeptide(L)'
;NLNDKKNTQNDLYPLDLNFCTQCSNSQLSVVVPPEKMFDNYFYLSSTSKQFRDHFIKFAMELKTNLKLNKNSVVVDIGSNDGIFLDPIQKLGIKAIGVEPAKNVAKIANSNKLTTFPEYFNRKTVTKIVKKYGKADVVTAFNVFAHGDGLREILENAESMLKKDGEFIFEIQYLLRTIKDLTFDNVYHEHVNYWCLLSILNFFENSNMKVYKVKEVDTHGGSLRVYTTKNKNKRLDKSVNKYIEIEKKNKLDKIETYYQFAKNVENIKTNSLENIKEILENNQKIIGYGAPAKATTVLNYFGIDESYFEYVLEDSEIKHDKFIPETNIQIKSKEAINVDSYEYILVLAWNFFDSIVKNNKNKFQKSTFIKLK
;
A
#
# COMPACT_ATOMS: atom_id res chain seq x y z
N ASN A 1 -9.85 6.12 -8.71
CA ASN A 1 -10.04 7.57 -8.60
C ASN A 1 -11.50 7.88 -8.29
N LEU A 2 -11.74 8.99 -7.57
CA LEU A 2 -13.11 9.44 -7.26
C LEU A 2 -13.69 10.23 -8.45
N ASN A 3 -15.00 10.17 -8.61
CA ASN A 3 -15.73 10.89 -9.66
C ASN A 3 -16.17 12.27 -9.16
N ASP A 4 -16.10 13.29 -10.03
CA ASP A 4 -16.58 14.63 -9.72
C ASP A 4 -18.10 14.75 -9.88
N LYS A 5 -18.75 13.82 -10.59
CA LYS A 5 -20.20 13.81 -10.87
C LYS A 5 -20.79 12.42 -10.66
N LYS A 6 -22.07 12.43 -10.25
CA LYS A 6 -22.91 11.22 -10.22
C LYS A 6 -23.07 10.62 -11.63
N ASN A 7 -23.22 9.31 -11.73
CA ASN A 7 -23.38 8.58 -12.98
C ASN A 7 -22.24 8.82 -14.00
N THR A 8 -21.04 9.07 -13.54
CA THR A 8 -19.87 9.13 -14.40
C THR A 8 -19.57 7.75 -14.96
N GLN A 9 -19.44 7.63 -16.28
CA GLN A 9 -19.01 6.39 -16.91
C GLN A 9 -17.51 6.19 -16.67
N ASN A 10 -17.15 5.07 -16.07
CA ASN A 10 -15.76 4.71 -15.78
C ASN A 10 -15.27 3.57 -16.65
N ASP A 11 -13.95 3.51 -16.89
CA ASP A 11 -13.32 2.31 -17.42
C ASP A 11 -13.33 1.23 -16.36
N LEU A 12 -13.91 0.08 -16.66
CA LEU A 12 -13.98 -1.07 -15.77
C LEU A 12 -12.88 -2.07 -16.12
N TYR A 13 -12.20 -2.57 -15.11
CA TYR A 13 -11.15 -3.57 -15.24
C TYR A 13 -11.47 -4.77 -14.36
N PRO A 14 -11.27 -6.01 -14.86
CA PRO A 14 -11.39 -7.22 -14.04
C PRO A 14 -10.48 -7.14 -12.81
N LEU A 15 -10.93 -7.71 -11.69
CA LEU A 15 -10.18 -7.79 -10.43
C LEU A 15 -10.02 -9.25 -10.01
N ASP A 16 -9.37 -10.04 -10.86
CA ASP A 16 -9.13 -11.46 -10.63
C ASP A 16 -7.72 -11.66 -10.08
N LEU A 17 -7.60 -12.45 -9.03
CA LEU A 17 -6.32 -12.82 -8.43
C LEU A 17 -5.89 -14.21 -8.92
N ASN A 18 -4.78 -14.26 -9.66
CA ASN A 18 -4.17 -15.49 -10.14
C ASN A 18 -3.05 -15.95 -9.20
N PHE A 19 -2.95 -17.24 -8.98
CA PHE A 19 -1.84 -17.86 -8.24
C PHE A 19 -0.96 -18.70 -9.16
N CYS A 20 0.35 -18.47 -9.12
CA CYS A 20 1.33 -19.26 -9.86
C CYS A 20 1.84 -20.43 -9.02
N THR A 21 1.54 -21.66 -9.44
CA THR A 21 1.98 -22.89 -8.75
C THR A 21 3.49 -23.14 -8.85
N GLN A 22 4.19 -22.47 -9.78
CA GLN A 22 5.64 -22.64 -9.93
C GLN A 22 6.45 -21.72 -9.00
N CYS A 23 6.07 -20.43 -8.93
CA CYS A 23 6.85 -19.45 -8.16
C CYS A 23 6.16 -18.96 -6.89
N SER A 24 4.94 -19.45 -6.60
CA SER A 24 4.10 -19.05 -5.46
C SER A 24 3.76 -17.55 -5.43
N ASN A 25 3.85 -16.85 -6.57
CA ASN A 25 3.38 -15.47 -6.67
C ASN A 25 1.89 -15.43 -6.91
N SER A 26 1.24 -14.43 -6.31
CA SER A 26 -0.15 -14.08 -6.64
C SER A 26 -0.16 -12.71 -7.29
N GLN A 27 -0.93 -12.56 -8.37
CA GLN A 27 -1.00 -11.31 -9.11
C GLN A 27 -2.37 -11.11 -9.75
N LEU A 28 -2.70 -9.86 -10.05
CA LEU A 28 -3.91 -9.57 -10.82
C LEU A 28 -3.80 -10.09 -12.26
N SER A 29 -4.95 -10.42 -12.84
CA SER A 29 -5.06 -10.84 -14.25
C SER A 29 -4.86 -9.68 -15.22
N VAL A 30 -5.06 -8.44 -14.76
CA VAL A 30 -5.00 -7.21 -15.56
C VAL A 30 -4.12 -6.18 -14.87
N VAL A 31 -3.30 -5.49 -15.65
CA VAL A 31 -2.52 -4.32 -15.22
C VAL A 31 -3.15 -3.07 -15.83
N VAL A 32 -3.61 -2.17 -14.99
CA VAL A 32 -4.08 -0.85 -15.44
C VAL A 32 -2.86 0.00 -15.82
N PRO A 33 -2.89 0.71 -16.97
CA PRO A 33 -1.77 1.55 -17.37
C PRO A 33 -1.32 2.51 -16.25
N PRO A 34 -0.01 2.53 -15.92
CA PRO A 34 0.52 3.33 -14.79
C PRO A 34 0.17 4.82 -14.87
N GLU A 35 0.07 5.37 -16.09
CA GLU A 35 -0.27 6.77 -16.34
C GLU A 35 -1.69 7.11 -15.84
N LYS A 36 -2.63 6.15 -15.96
CA LYS A 36 -4.02 6.32 -15.44
C LYS A 36 -4.07 6.30 -13.91
N MET A 37 -3.09 5.65 -13.29
CA MET A 37 -3.06 5.45 -11.83
C MET A 37 -2.24 6.54 -11.12
N PHE A 38 -1.08 6.92 -11.67
CA PHE A 38 -0.05 7.63 -10.92
C PHE A 38 0.28 9.05 -11.44
N ASP A 39 -0.16 9.47 -12.63
CA ASP A 39 0.16 10.81 -13.16
C ASP A 39 -0.36 11.95 -12.28
N ASN A 40 -1.53 11.76 -11.64
CA ASN A 40 -2.10 12.64 -10.62
C ASN A 40 -2.41 11.82 -9.36
N TYR A 41 -1.44 11.73 -8.47
CA TYR A 41 -1.58 10.92 -7.27
C TYR A 41 -2.00 11.77 -6.08
N PHE A 42 -3.08 11.39 -5.40
CA PHE A 42 -3.66 12.16 -4.30
C PHE A 42 -3.20 11.71 -2.91
N TYR A 43 -2.49 10.59 -2.83
CA TYR A 43 -2.03 10.08 -1.56
C TYR A 43 -0.69 10.73 -1.15
N LEU A 44 -0.67 11.34 0.03
CA LEU A 44 0.52 11.90 0.65
C LEU A 44 0.90 11.07 1.87
N SER A 45 2.05 10.41 1.80
CA SER A 45 2.50 9.49 2.86
C SER A 45 2.78 10.20 4.16
N SER A 46 3.26 11.46 4.12
CA SER A 46 3.61 12.24 5.31
C SER A 46 2.42 12.70 6.15
N THR A 47 1.19 12.55 5.67
CA THR A 47 -0.01 12.88 6.45
C THR A 47 -0.19 11.95 7.65
N SER A 48 0.28 10.71 7.56
CA SER A 48 0.21 9.73 8.65
C SER A 48 1.34 9.89 9.66
N LYS A 49 1.00 10.17 10.92
CA LYS A 49 1.98 10.20 12.02
C LYS A 49 2.69 8.86 12.18
N GLN A 50 1.95 7.75 12.09
CA GLN A 50 2.51 6.40 12.22
C GLN A 50 3.59 6.13 11.16
N PHE A 51 3.37 6.56 9.91
CA PHE A 51 4.37 6.41 8.85
C PHE A 51 5.58 7.31 9.07
N ARG A 52 5.40 8.56 9.52
CA ARG A 52 6.53 9.42 9.86
C ARG A 52 7.41 8.79 10.94
N ASP A 53 6.83 8.30 12.03
CA ASP A 53 7.55 7.66 13.13
C ASP A 53 8.27 6.38 12.65
N HIS A 54 7.64 5.58 11.78
CA HIS A 54 8.21 4.39 11.17
C HIS A 54 9.47 4.72 10.36
N PHE A 55 9.41 5.71 9.48
CA PHE A 55 10.53 6.07 8.62
C PHE A 55 11.66 6.77 9.36
N ILE A 56 11.36 7.58 10.38
CA ILE A 56 12.37 8.15 11.27
C ILE A 56 13.16 7.02 11.96
N LYS A 57 12.45 6.05 12.54
CA LYS A 57 13.07 4.89 13.19
C LYS A 57 13.91 4.09 12.21
N PHE A 58 13.38 3.82 11.01
CA PHE A 58 14.10 3.06 10.01
C PHE A 58 15.36 3.80 9.50
N ALA A 59 15.29 5.10 9.27
CA ALA A 59 16.46 5.90 8.89
C ALA A 59 17.59 5.80 9.93
N MET A 60 17.26 5.84 11.22
CA MET A 60 18.23 5.65 12.31
C MET A 60 18.83 4.23 12.33
N GLU A 61 17.96 3.19 12.20
CA GLU A 61 18.40 1.79 12.08
C GLU A 61 19.35 1.62 10.88
N LEU A 62 19.02 2.20 9.74
CA LEU A 62 19.79 2.11 8.52
C LEU A 62 21.18 2.76 8.67
N LYS A 63 21.22 4.00 9.19
CA LYS A 63 22.48 4.71 9.45
C LYS A 63 23.42 3.89 10.35
N THR A 64 22.87 3.32 11.42
CA THR A 64 23.67 2.56 12.40
C THR A 64 24.16 1.24 11.82
N ASN A 65 23.26 0.46 11.23
CA ASN A 65 23.56 -0.90 10.74
C ASN A 65 24.51 -0.91 9.55
N LEU A 66 24.38 0.07 8.65
CA LEU A 66 25.21 0.19 7.46
C LEU A 66 26.32 1.24 7.59
N LYS A 67 26.48 1.86 8.79
CA LYS A 67 27.51 2.86 9.07
C LYS A 67 27.49 4.04 8.07
N LEU A 68 26.27 4.45 7.67
CA LEU A 68 26.10 5.52 6.70
C LEU A 68 26.57 6.87 7.28
N ASN A 69 27.15 7.68 6.40
CA ASN A 69 27.73 8.98 6.76
C ASN A 69 27.48 10.02 5.63
N LYS A 70 28.04 11.22 5.77
CA LYS A 70 27.86 12.33 4.79
C LYS A 70 28.32 12.02 3.36
N ASN A 71 29.13 10.99 3.14
CA ASN A 71 29.56 10.56 1.82
C ASN A 71 28.68 9.43 1.25
N SER A 72 27.75 8.93 2.05
CA SER A 72 26.83 7.87 1.63
C SER A 72 25.68 8.45 0.80
N VAL A 73 25.18 7.66 -0.13
CA VAL A 73 24.08 8.01 -1.02
C VAL A 73 22.94 7.01 -0.82
N VAL A 74 21.77 7.51 -0.49
CA VAL A 74 20.53 6.74 -0.38
C VAL A 74 19.58 7.20 -1.49
N VAL A 75 19.03 6.28 -2.25
CA VAL A 75 18.06 6.56 -3.31
C VAL A 75 16.76 5.85 -2.97
N ASP A 76 15.64 6.60 -2.98
CA ASP A 76 14.31 6.07 -2.67
C ASP A 76 13.42 6.08 -3.92
N ILE A 77 12.93 4.90 -4.30
CA ILE A 77 12.05 4.68 -5.46
C ILE A 77 10.60 4.84 -5.01
N GLY A 78 9.81 5.64 -5.73
CA GLY A 78 8.45 6.00 -5.32
C GLY A 78 8.48 6.82 -4.04
N SER A 79 9.37 7.82 -3.98
CA SER A 79 9.67 8.56 -2.74
C SER A 79 8.52 9.41 -2.21
N ASN A 80 7.40 9.48 -2.93
CA ASN A 80 6.23 10.25 -2.59
C ASN A 80 6.60 11.72 -2.25
N ASP A 81 6.03 12.29 -1.21
CA ASP A 81 6.30 13.64 -0.73
C ASP A 81 7.63 13.78 0.06
N GLY A 82 8.47 12.75 0.02
CA GLY A 82 9.79 12.73 0.66
C GLY A 82 9.81 12.26 2.11
N ILE A 83 8.77 11.57 2.55
CA ILE A 83 8.61 11.09 3.93
C ILE A 83 9.84 10.34 4.46
N PHE A 84 10.52 9.54 3.62
CA PHE A 84 11.75 8.83 3.98
C PHE A 84 13.01 9.68 3.71
N LEU A 85 12.97 10.53 2.70
CA LEU A 85 14.13 11.40 2.36
C LEU A 85 14.46 12.38 3.47
N ASP A 86 13.44 12.98 4.10
CA ASP A 86 13.61 13.98 5.16
C ASP A 86 14.41 13.44 6.36
N PRO A 87 14.06 12.32 7.01
CA PRO A 87 14.86 11.79 8.09
C PRO A 87 16.27 11.36 7.68
N ILE A 88 16.48 10.85 6.46
CA ILE A 88 17.82 10.52 5.94
C ILE A 88 18.66 11.79 5.78
N GLN A 89 18.09 12.86 5.20
CA GLN A 89 18.77 14.14 5.02
C GLN A 89 19.10 14.80 6.37
N LYS A 90 18.20 14.74 7.35
CA LYS A 90 18.43 15.24 8.73
C LYS A 90 19.56 14.50 9.44
N LEU A 91 19.83 13.27 9.09
CA LEU A 91 20.97 12.50 9.58
C LEU A 91 22.30 12.83 8.89
N GLY A 92 22.30 13.81 7.97
CA GLY A 92 23.49 14.26 7.23
C GLY A 92 23.90 13.34 6.08
N ILE A 93 22.99 12.50 5.58
CA ILE A 93 23.21 11.54 4.48
C ILE A 93 22.58 12.12 3.21
N LYS A 94 23.21 11.92 2.04
CA LYS A 94 22.61 12.34 0.75
C LYS A 94 21.40 11.48 0.44
N ALA A 95 20.22 12.08 0.42
CA ALA A 95 18.96 11.45 0.08
C ALA A 95 18.45 11.93 -1.28
N ILE A 96 18.08 11.02 -2.17
CA ILE A 96 17.60 11.29 -3.52
C ILE A 96 16.33 10.49 -3.74
N GLY A 97 15.25 11.17 -4.13
CA GLY A 97 13.98 10.55 -4.48
C GLY A 97 13.80 10.40 -5.98
N VAL A 98 13.05 9.38 -6.38
CA VAL A 98 12.50 9.23 -7.72
C VAL A 98 11.00 9.01 -7.57
N GLU A 99 10.18 9.94 -8.12
CA GLU A 99 8.72 9.93 -7.95
C GLU A 99 8.04 10.33 -9.27
N PRO A 100 7.29 9.42 -9.93
CA PRO A 100 6.67 9.73 -11.22
C PRO A 100 5.53 10.75 -11.11
N ALA A 101 4.80 10.79 -10.00
CA ALA A 101 3.72 11.75 -9.76
C ALA A 101 4.27 13.17 -9.59
N LYS A 102 4.16 13.98 -10.65
CA LYS A 102 4.75 15.33 -10.70
C LYS A 102 4.22 16.26 -9.61
N ASN A 103 2.93 16.17 -9.27
CA ASN A 103 2.32 16.96 -8.20
C ASN A 103 2.94 16.62 -6.84
N VAL A 104 3.20 15.35 -6.56
CA VAL A 104 3.78 14.87 -5.30
C VAL A 104 5.28 15.18 -5.24
N ALA A 105 6.03 14.90 -6.31
CA ALA A 105 7.44 15.24 -6.42
C ALA A 105 7.70 16.76 -6.25
N LYS A 106 6.76 17.61 -6.71
CA LYS A 106 6.82 19.06 -6.50
C LYS A 106 6.77 19.43 -5.02
N ILE A 107 5.94 18.74 -4.23
CA ILE A 107 5.87 18.94 -2.76
C ILE A 107 7.21 18.60 -2.12
N ALA A 108 7.79 17.42 -2.41
CA ALA A 108 9.10 17.04 -1.91
C ALA A 108 10.18 18.06 -2.24
N ASN A 109 10.26 18.49 -3.51
CA ASN A 109 11.23 19.49 -3.94
C ASN A 109 11.03 20.88 -3.28
N SER A 110 9.78 21.30 -3.03
CA SER A 110 9.47 22.53 -2.30
C SER A 110 9.97 22.48 -0.85
N ASN A 111 10.03 21.29 -0.27
CA ASN A 111 10.60 21.03 1.05
C ASN A 111 12.13 20.80 1.01
N LYS A 112 12.79 21.17 -0.09
CA LYS A 112 14.25 21.03 -0.29
C LYS A 112 14.75 19.57 -0.27
N LEU A 113 13.87 18.63 -0.61
CA LEU A 113 14.21 17.21 -0.77
C LEU A 113 14.46 16.95 -2.26
N THR A 114 15.67 16.52 -2.61
CA THR A 114 16.03 16.27 -4.01
C THR A 114 15.24 15.11 -4.58
N THR A 115 14.24 15.40 -5.43
CA THR A 115 13.37 14.38 -6.05
C THR A 115 13.30 14.58 -7.55
N PHE A 116 13.53 13.50 -8.30
CA PHE A 116 13.41 13.45 -9.76
C PHE A 116 11.94 13.11 -10.10
N PRO A 117 11.20 14.01 -10.82
CA PRO A 117 9.81 13.76 -11.21
C PRO A 117 9.75 12.86 -12.46
N GLU A 118 10.24 11.63 -12.34
CA GLU A 118 10.44 10.68 -13.43
C GLU A 118 10.16 9.26 -12.93
N TYR A 119 9.83 8.34 -13.85
CA TYR A 119 9.83 6.90 -13.55
C TYR A 119 11.25 6.39 -13.30
N PHE A 120 11.37 5.37 -12.42
CA PHE A 120 12.65 4.74 -12.13
C PHE A 120 13.05 3.77 -13.26
N ASN A 121 13.72 4.30 -14.25
CA ASN A 121 14.20 3.61 -15.44
C ASN A 121 15.69 3.85 -15.65
N ARG A 122 16.27 3.16 -16.63
CA ARG A 122 17.70 3.26 -16.94
C ARG A 122 18.19 4.69 -17.20
N LYS A 123 17.36 5.53 -17.83
CA LYS A 123 17.70 6.94 -18.10
C LYS A 123 17.83 7.76 -16.81
N THR A 124 16.88 7.63 -15.92
CA THR A 124 16.87 8.29 -14.61
C THR A 124 18.03 7.80 -13.73
N VAL A 125 18.27 6.49 -13.70
CA VAL A 125 19.41 5.90 -12.99
C VAL A 125 20.73 6.47 -13.50
N THR A 126 20.92 6.57 -14.82
CA THR A 126 22.15 7.14 -15.42
C THR A 126 22.35 8.60 -14.99
N LYS A 127 21.29 9.42 -14.98
CA LYS A 127 21.36 10.81 -14.50
C LYS A 127 21.80 10.89 -13.04
N ILE A 128 21.18 10.07 -12.17
CA ILE A 128 21.46 10.06 -10.73
C ILE A 128 22.91 9.62 -10.49
N VAL A 129 23.33 8.51 -11.08
CA VAL A 129 24.68 7.99 -10.90
C VAL A 129 25.76 8.96 -11.42
N LYS A 130 25.51 9.64 -12.55
CA LYS A 130 26.42 10.66 -13.08
C LYS A 130 26.57 11.85 -12.12
N LYS A 131 25.49 12.25 -11.45
CA LYS A 131 25.49 13.46 -10.60
C LYS A 131 25.92 13.17 -9.15
N TYR A 132 25.56 12.03 -8.60
CA TYR A 132 25.71 11.74 -7.16
C TYR A 132 26.60 10.52 -6.86
N GLY A 133 27.01 9.78 -7.91
CA GLY A 133 27.71 8.51 -7.75
C GLY A 133 26.76 7.33 -7.50
N LYS A 134 27.34 6.14 -7.34
CA LYS A 134 26.58 4.93 -7.00
C LYS A 134 26.05 4.99 -5.56
N ALA A 135 24.88 4.38 -5.34
CA ALA A 135 24.18 4.36 -4.07
C ALA A 135 24.78 3.31 -3.12
N ASP A 136 24.83 3.66 -1.83
CA ASP A 136 25.05 2.71 -0.75
C ASP A 136 23.78 1.91 -0.48
N VAL A 137 22.64 2.57 -0.59
CA VAL A 137 21.33 1.97 -0.37
C VAL A 137 20.35 2.47 -1.44
N VAL A 138 19.57 1.57 -1.98
CA VAL A 138 18.35 1.86 -2.74
C VAL A 138 17.18 1.34 -1.93
N THR A 139 16.12 2.13 -1.80
CA THR A 139 14.90 1.74 -1.10
C THR A 139 13.68 1.79 -2.02
N ALA A 140 12.64 1.01 -1.70
CA ALA A 140 11.35 1.05 -2.36
C ALA A 140 10.25 0.65 -1.36
N PHE A 141 9.41 1.59 -0.94
CA PHE A 141 8.37 1.32 0.05
C PHE A 141 7.01 1.24 -0.63
N ASN A 142 6.41 0.06 -0.61
CA ASN A 142 5.12 -0.23 -1.27
C ASN A 142 5.09 0.07 -2.79
N VAL A 143 6.24 0.00 -3.44
CA VAL A 143 6.39 0.17 -4.90
C VAL A 143 6.39 -1.18 -5.61
N PHE A 144 6.98 -2.20 -4.98
CA PHE A 144 7.19 -3.52 -5.58
C PHE A 144 5.91 -4.34 -5.74
N ALA A 145 4.77 -3.82 -5.30
CA ALA A 145 3.45 -4.37 -5.57
C ALA A 145 2.78 -3.71 -6.80
N HIS A 146 3.29 -2.54 -7.25
CA HIS A 146 2.65 -1.68 -8.24
C HIS A 146 3.29 -1.87 -9.62
N GLY A 147 2.59 -2.56 -10.51
CA GLY A 147 3.01 -2.71 -11.90
C GLY A 147 3.69 -4.04 -12.23
N ASP A 148 4.04 -4.21 -13.50
CA ASP A 148 4.60 -5.42 -14.10
C ASP A 148 6.08 -5.31 -14.46
N GLY A 149 6.63 -4.09 -14.53
CA GLY A 149 8.04 -3.80 -14.85
C GLY A 149 9.05 -4.09 -13.73
N LEU A 150 8.75 -4.99 -12.80
CA LEU A 150 9.54 -5.20 -11.57
C LEU A 150 10.95 -5.74 -11.85
N ARG A 151 11.14 -6.49 -12.95
CA ARG A 151 12.46 -6.98 -13.37
C ARG A 151 13.36 -5.81 -13.74
N GLU A 152 12.85 -4.86 -14.50
CA GLU A 152 13.59 -3.64 -14.87
C GLU A 152 13.94 -2.81 -13.63
N ILE A 153 13.03 -2.67 -12.68
CA ILE A 153 13.28 -1.97 -11.40
C ILE A 153 14.44 -2.65 -10.66
N LEU A 154 14.43 -3.98 -10.56
CA LEU A 154 15.50 -4.74 -9.89
C LEU A 154 16.85 -4.55 -10.59
N GLU A 155 16.91 -4.68 -11.91
CA GLU A 155 18.13 -4.50 -12.71
C GLU A 155 18.69 -3.08 -12.59
N ASN A 156 17.81 -2.08 -12.61
CA ASN A 156 18.17 -0.68 -12.43
C ASN A 156 18.69 -0.41 -11.01
N ALA A 157 18.03 -0.94 -9.97
CA ALA A 157 18.51 -0.86 -8.59
C ALA A 157 19.88 -1.54 -8.43
N GLU A 158 20.05 -2.73 -8.99
CA GLU A 158 21.33 -3.45 -9.00
C GLU A 158 22.44 -2.62 -9.66
N SER A 159 22.17 -2.04 -10.83
CA SER A 159 23.15 -1.24 -11.60
C SER A 159 23.59 0.03 -10.86
N MET A 160 22.66 0.65 -10.12
CA MET A 160 22.86 1.86 -9.33
C MET A 160 23.69 1.61 -8.06
N LEU A 161 23.62 0.42 -7.49
CA LEU A 161 24.27 0.10 -6.22
C LEU A 161 25.80 -0.01 -6.34
N LYS A 162 26.51 0.40 -5.29
CA LYS A 162 27.90 0.03 -5.03
C LYS A 162 28.05 -1.49 -4.90
N LYS A 163 29.30 -1.98 -4.87
CA LYS A 163 29.60 -3.43 -4.76
C LYS A 163 28.94 -4.08 -3.53
N ASP A 164 29.01 -3.41 -2.39
CA ASP A 164 28.44 -3.88 -1.12
C ASP A 164 27.13 -3.16 -0.77
N GLY A 165 26.54 -2.48 -1.75
CA GLY A 165 25.28 -1.76 -1.56
C GLY A 165 24.09 -2.68 -1.36
N GLU A 166 23.05 -2.14 -0.75
CA GLU A 166 21.83 -2.87 -0.41
C GLU A 166 20.61 -2.29 -1.12
N PHE A 167 19.75 -3.17 -1.61
CA PHE A 167 18.39 -2.81 -2.01
C PHE A 167 17.43 -3.33 -0.94
N ILE A 168 16.70 -2.41 -0.33
CA ILE A 168 15.79 -2.70 0.79
C ILE A 168 14.41 -2.22 0.39
N PHE A 169 13.42 -3.11 0.45
CA PHE A 169 12.07 -2.74 0.09
C PHE A 169 11.05 -3.27 1.09
N GLU A 170 9.94 -2.55 1.21
CA GLU A 170 8.77 -2.98 1.97
C GLU A 170 7.62 -3.26 1.01
N ILE A 171 6.93 -4.34 1.28
CA ILE A 171 5.77 -4.78 0.54
C ILE A 171 4.71 -5.28 1.51
N GLN A 172 3.46 -5.15 1.12
CA GLN A 172 2.39 -5.78 1.86
C GLN A 172 2.58 -7.29 1.90
N TYR A 173 2.46 -7.87 3.09
CA TYR A 173 2.74 -9.28 3.31
C TYR A 173 1.50 -10.14 3.07
N LEU A 174 1.51 -10.95 2.01
CA LEU A 174 0.38 -11.79 1.61
C LEU A 174 -0.13 -12.68 2.74
N LEU A 175 0.76 -13.22 3.58
CA LEU A 175 0.34 -14.03 4.75
C LEU A 175 -0.57 -13.25 5.68
N ARG A 176 -0.29 -11.96 5.89
CA ARG A 176 -1.15 -11.10 6.73
C ARG A 176 -2.48 -10.84 6.04
N THR A 177 -2.47 -10.55 4.74
CA THR A 177 -3.70 -10.38 3.96
C THR A 177 -4.63 -11.59 4.10
N ILE A 178 -4.07 -12.80 3.99
CA ILE A 178 -4.85 -14.05 4.09
C ILE A 178 -5.34 -14.29 5.53
N LYS A 179 -4.47 -14.14 6.53
CA LYS A 179 -4.82 -14.42 7.95
C LYS A 179 -5.81 -13.43 8.53
N ASP A 180 -5.61 -12.15 8.23
CA ASP A 180 -6.42 -11.07 8.78
C ASP A 180 -7.64 -10.76 7.90
N LEU A 181 -7.79 -11.52 6.81
CA LEU A 181 -8.87 -11.37 5.83
C LEU A 181 -9.00 -9.93 5.29
N THR A 182 -7.87 -9.25 5.11
CA THR A 182 -7.82 -7.90 4.55
C THR A 182 -7.91 -7.93 3.02
N PHE A 183 -8.99 -8.50 2.52
CA PHE A 183 -9.24 -8.72 1.09
C PHE A 183 -9.34 -7.42 0.29
N ASP A 184 -9.68 -6.32 0.94
CA ASP A 184 -9.69 -4.96 0.38
C ASP A 184 -8.31 -4.47 -0.08
N ASN A 185 -7.25 -5.19 0.29
CA ASN A 185 -5.91 -5.00 -0.26
C ASN A 185 -5.80 -5.51 -1.71
N VAL A 186 -6.77 -6.30 -2.19
CA VAL A 186 -6.86 -6.73 -3.57
C VAL A 186 -7.59 -5.64 -4.35
N TYR A 187 -6.83 -4.78 -5.00
CA TYR A 187 -7.31 -3.68 -5.84
C TYR A 187 -6.26 -3.29 -6.88
N HIS A 188 -6.64 -2.54 -7.90
CA HIS A 188 -5.86 -2.37 -9.13
C HIS A 188 -4.48 -1.71 -8.98
N GLU A 189 -4.23 -0.96 -7.90
CA GLU A 189 -2.88 -0.44 -7.63
C GLU A 189 -1.90 -1.54 -7.21
N HIS A 190 -2.41 -2.61 -6.57
CA HIS A 190 -1.60 -3.74 -6.14
C HIS A 190 -1.66 -4.87 -7.17
N VAL A 191 -0.74 -4.86 -8.14
CA VAL A 191 -0.68 -5.90 -9.17
C VAL A 191 -0.13 -7.21 -8.62
N ASN A 192 0.83 -7.15 -7.67
CA ASN A 192 1.53 -8.31 -7.13
C ASN A 192 1.34 -8.44 -5.62
N TYR A 193 1.09 -9.68 -5.16
CA TYR A 193 0.88 -10.05 -3.75
C TYR A 193 1.98 -11.01 -3.32
N TRP A 194 2.92 -10.47 -2.56
CA TRP A 194 4.17 -11.14 -2.27
C TRP A 194 4.14 -11.93 -0.95
N CYS A 195 4.67 -13.15 -1.01
CA CYS A 195 5.21 -13.86 0.14
C CYS A 195 6.73 -14.00 -0.02
N LEU A 196 7.46 -14.42 1.01
CA LEU A 196 8.91 -14.60 0.92
C LEU A 196 9.28 -15.69 -0.09
N LEU A 197 8.48 -16.76 -0.20
CA LEU A 197 8.72 -17.82 -1.19
C LEU A 197 8.72 -17.25 -2.61
N SER A 198 7.73 -16.43 -2.97
CA SER A 198 7.67 -15.81 -4.31
C SER A 198 8.79 -14.79 -4.52
N ILE A 199 9.18 -14.03 -3.48
CA ILE A 199 10.32 -13.11 -3.55
C ILE A 199 11.62 -13.86 -3.82
N LEU A 200 11.89 -14.97 -3.13
CA LEU A 200 13.08 -15.76 -3.33
C LEU A 200 13.16 -16.29 -4.76
N ASN A 201 12.05 -16.80 -5.31
CA ASN A 201 11.96 -17.21 -6.72
C ASN A 201 12.21 -16.03 -7.67
N PHE A 202 11.65 -14.85 -7.39
CA PHE A 202 11.87 -13.66 -8.22
C PHE A 202 13.35 -13.23 -8.27
N PHE A 203 14.06 -13.38 -7.15
CA PHE A 203 15.49 -13.02 -7.04
C PHE A 203 16.46 -14.10 -7.54
N GLU A 204 15.99 -15.33 -7.77
CA GLU A 204 16.86 -16.49 -8.13
C GLU A 204 17.74 -16.21 -9.34
N ASN A 205 17.18 -15.56 -10.39
CA ASN A 205 17.88 -15.21 -11.61
C ASN A 205 18.43 -13.77 -11.60
N SER A 206 18.84 -13.26 -10.44
CA SER A 206 19.47 -11.94 -10.30
C SER A 206 20.84 -12.05 -9.64
N ASN A 207 21.65 -10.99 -9.75
CA ASN A 207 22.91 -10.92 -8.99
C ASN A 207 22.70 -10.52 -7.53
N MET A 208 21.48 -10.20 -7.15
CA MET A 208 21.11 -9.84 -5.78
C MET A 208 20.68 -11.08 -5.00
N LYS A 209 20.96 -11.13 -3.72
CA LYS A 209 20.41 -12.16 -2.83
C LYS A 209 19.64 -11.55 -1.68
N VAL A 210 18.51 -12.15 -1.33
CA VAL A 210 17.81 -11.87 -0.08
C VAL A 210 18.64 -12.45 1.06
N TYR A 211 18.99 -11.62 2.04
CA TYR A 211 19.79 -12.09 3.18
C TYR A 211 19.10 -11.90 4.53
N LYS A 212 18.06 -11.04 4.61
CA LYS A 212 17.33 -10.78 5.84
C LYS A 212 15.91 -10.32 5.51
N VAL A 213 14.96 -10.68 6.36
CA VAL A 213 13.59 -10.17 6.31
C VAL A 213 13.12 -9.73 7.70
N LYS A 214 12.20 -8.78 7.75
CA LYS A 214 11.59 -8.30 9.00
C LYS A 214 10.13 -7.94 8.73
N GLU A 215 9.23 -8.48 9.52
CA GLU A 215 7.83 -8.03 9.51
C GLU A 215 7.72 -6.67 10.19
N VAL A 216 6.92 -5.78 9.65
CA VAL A 216 6.71 -4.41 10.13
C VAL A 216 5.23 -4.06 10.10
N ASP A 217 4.78 -3.25 11.07
CA ASP A 217 3.36 -2.91 11.26
C ASP A 217 2.96 -1.69 10.40
N THR A 218 3.15 -1.81 9.08
CA THR A 218 2.68 -0.82 8.11
C THR A 218 1.65 -1.46 7.20
N HIS A 219 0.65 -0.71 6.75
CA HIS A 219 -0.41 -1.17 5.83
C HIS A 219 -1.14 -2.47 6.24
N GLY A 220 -1.28 -2.73 7.54
CA GLY A 220 -1.91 -3.97 8.04
C GLY A 220 -0.96 -5.17 8.09
N GLY A 221 0.35 -4.92 8.04
CA GLY A 221 1.42 -5.92 8.08
C GLY A 221 2.17 -6.02 6.76
N SER A 222 3.43 -5.61 6.80
CA SER A 222 4.34 -5.61 5.65
C SER A 222 5.58 -6.45 5.93
N LEU A 223 6.22 -6.92 4.88
CA LEU A 223 7.52 -7.57 4.94
C LEU A 223 8.59 -6.62 4.40
N ARG A 224 9.56 -6.26 5.25
CA ARG A 224 10.75 -5.55 4.83
C ARG A 224 11.81 -6.56 4.43
N VAL A 225 12.27 -6.48 3.19
CA VAL A 225 13.22 -7.40 2.58
C VAL A 225 14.53 -6.69 2.35
N TYR A 226 15.62 -7.30 2.78
CA TYR A 226 16.98 -6.79 2.64
C TYR A 226 17.74 -7.65 1.62
N THR A 227 18.23 -7.02 0.58
CA THR A 227 18.98 -7.69 -0.47
C THR A 227 20.34 -7.03 -0.72
N THR A 228 21.28 -7.77 -1.26
CA THR A 228 22.65 -7.28 -1.52
C THR A 228 23.29 -8.01 -2.69
N LYS A 229 24.24 -7.33 -3.36
CA LYS A 229 25.14 -7.98 -4.35
C LYS A 229 26.27 -8.75 -3.70
N ASN A 230 26.57 -8.51 -2.43
CA ASN A 230 27.63 -9.20 -1.72
C ASN A 230 27.25 -10.66 -1.45
N LYS A 231 27.75 -11.58 -2.27
CA LYS A 231 27.48 -13.02 -2.15
C LYS A 231 27.94 -13.61 -0.81
N ASN A 232 28.95 -13.00 -0.17
CA ASN A 232 29.51 -13.42 1.12
C ASN A 232 28.72 -12.89 2.33
N LYS A 233 27.72 -12.01 2.11
CA LYS A 233 26.86 -11.52 3.19
C LYS A 233 26.18 -12.72 3.87
N ARG A 234 26.35 -12.83 5.20
CA ARG A 234 25.74 -13.93 5.97
C ARG A 234 24.22 -13.89 5.89
N LEU A 235 23.62 -15.06 5.65
CA LEU A 235 22.17 -15.23 5.72
C LEU A 235 21.68 -15.06 7.16
N ASP A 236 20.71 -14.17 7.36
CA ASP A 236 20.09 -13.97 8.65
C ASP A 236 19.08 -15.10 8.92
N LYS A 237 18.95 -15.49 10.19
CA LYS A 237 18.04 -16.56 10.62
C LYS A 237 16.56 -16.25 10.28
N SER A 238 16.20 -14.97 10.11
CA SER A 238 14.86 -14.56 9.74
C SER A 238 14.39 -15.15 8.41
N VAL A 239 15.27 -15.31 7.43
CA VAL A 239 14.90 -15.88 6.12
C VAL A 239 14.34 -17.29 6.28
N ASN A 240 15.09 -18.19 6.94
CA ASN A 240 14.62 -19.56 7.18
C ASN A 240 13.37 -19.60 8.04
N LYS A 241 13.33 -18.77 9.10
CA LYS A 241 12.14 -18.66 9.97
C LYS A 241 10.87 -18.33 9.16
N TYR A 242 10.93 -17.34 8.26
CA TYR A 242 9.76 -16.95 7.47
C TYR A 242 9.41 -17.96 6.38
N ILE A 243 10.39 -18.65 5.79
CA ILE A 243 10.14 -19.79 4.89
C ILE A 243 9.33 -20.88 5.61
N GLU A 244 9.73 -21.25 6.83
CA GLU A 244 9.01 -22.26 7.65
C GLU A 244 7.59 -21.80 8.00
N ILE A 245 7.42 -20.52 8.38
CA ILE A 245 6.11 -19.92 8.65
C ILE A 245 5.21 -20.01 7.42
N GLU A 246 5.71 -19.64 6.24
CA GLU A 246 4.92 -19.64 5.01
C GLU A 246 4.57 -21.07 4.55
N LYS A 247 5.50 -22.01 4.62
CA LYS A 247 5.23 -23.43 4.35
C LYS A 247 4.22 -24.04 5.32
N LYS A 248 4.31 -23.72 6.62
CA LYS A 248 3.33 -24.15 7.63
C LYS A 248 1.92 -23.62 7.31
N ASN A 249 1.84 -22.41 6.77
CA ASN A 249 0.58 -21.80 6.35
C ASN A 249 0.20 -22.12 4.90
N LYS A 250 0.96 -23.01 4.23
CA LYS A 250 0.69 -23.53 2.87
C LYS A 250 0.53 -22.42 1.81
N LEU A 251 1.35 -21.34 1.88
CA LEU A 251 1.29 -20.26 0.90
C LEU A 251 1.76 -20.68 -0.49
N ASP A 252 2.37 -21.84 -0.62
CA ASP A 252 2.74 -22.50 -1.87
C ASP A 252 1.65 -23.42 -2.43
N LYS A 253 0.45 -23.43 -1.83
CA LYS A 253 -0.66 -24.34 -2.19
C LYS A 253 -1.89 -23.53 -2.61
N ILE A 254 -2.49 -23.91 -3.74
CA ILE A 254 -3.69 -23.26 -4.29
C ILE A 254 -4.90 -23.35 -3.34
N GLU A 255 -4.99 -24.41 -2.53
CA GLU A 255 -6.08 -24.63 -1.59
C GLU A 255 -6.20 -23.51 -0.55
N THR A 256 -5.07 -22.90 -0.17
CA THR A 256 -5.04 -21.75 0.74
C THR A 256 -5.79 -20.56 0.15
N TYR A 257 -5.64 -20.33 -1.15
CA TYR A 257 -6.28 -19.23 -1.86
C TYR A 257 -7.77 -19.49 -2.10
N TYR A 258 -8.16 -20.72 -2.39
CA TYR A 258 -9.59 -21.08 -2.43
C TYR A 258 -10.26 -20.92 -1.08
N GLN A 259 -9.58 -21.30 0.01
CA GLN A 259 -10.14 -21.09 1.35
C GLN A 259 -10.24 -19.59 1.70
N PHE A 260 -9.25 -18.78 1.30
CA PHE A 260 -9.31 -17.33 1.44
C PHE A 260 -10.50 -16.74 0.69
N ALA A 261 -10.70 -17.11 -0.58
CA ALA A 261 -11.84 -16.67 -1.40
C ALA A 261 -13.18 -17.04 -0.74
N LYS A 262 -13.31 -18.28 -0.24
CA LYS A 262 -14.51 -18.73 0.48
C LYS A 262 -14.77 -17.91 1.75
N ASN A 263 -13.72 -17.59 2.51
CA ASN A 263 -13.86 -16.76 3.71
C ASN A 263 -14.31 -15.34 3.37
N VAL A 264 -13.80 -14.78 2.26
CA VAL A 264 -14.19 -13.45 1.77
C VAL A 264 -15.67 -13.43 1.34
N GLU A 265 -16.13 -14.49 0.65
CA GLU A 265 -17.54 -14.62 0.26
C GLU A 265 -18.47 -14.73 1.48
N ASN A 266 -18.04 -15.46 2.53
CA ASN A 266 -18.78 -15.51 3.79
C ASN A 266 -18.88 -14.11 4.44
N ILE A 267 -17.78 -13.33 4.45
CA ILE A 267 -17.81 -11.95 4.95
C ILE A 267 -18.83 -11.10 4.17
N LYS A 268 -18.82 -11.23 2.84
CA LYS A 268 -19.77 -10.52 1.98
C LYS A 268 -21.22 -10.87 2.33
N THR A 269 -21.53 -12.16 2.39
CA THR A 269 -22.88 -12.67 2.69
C THR A 269 -23.36 -12.16 4.06
N ASN A 270 -22.57 -12.40 5.12
CA ASN A 270 -22.95 -11.99 6.47
C ASN A 270 -23.09 -10.46 6.59
N SER A 271 -22.21 -9.70 5.94
CA SER A 271 -22.28 -8.23 5.99
C SER A 271 -23.51 -7.71 5.27
N LEU A 272 -23.87 -8.29 4.13
CA LEU A 272 -25.08 -7.89 3.39
C LEU A 272 -26.37 -8.26 4.13
N GLU A 273 -26.42 -9.41 4.80
CA GLU A 273 -27.53 -9.82 5.65
C GLU A 273 -27.72 -8.84 6.80
N ASN A 274 -26.65 -8.51 7.51
CA ASN A 274 -26.67 -7.50 8.59
C ASN A 274 -27.16 -6.12 8.11
N ILE A 275 -26.64 -5.64 6.98
CA ILE A 275 -27.01 -4.35 6.41
C ILE A 275 -28.50 -4.34 6.03
N LYS A 276 -28.99 -5.42 5.39
CA LYS A 276 -30.40 -5.57 5.02
C LYS A 276 -31.33 -5.57 6.23
N GLU A 277 -30.97 -6.31 7.28
CA GLU A 277 -31.74 -6.33 8.54
C GLU A 277 -31.89 -4.94 9.15
N ILE A 278 -30.79 -4.15 9.15
CA ILE A 278 -30.83 -2.75 9.64
C ILE A 278 -31.83 -1.91 8.81
N LEU A 279 -31.76 -2.02 7.48
CA LEU A 279 -32.59 -1.24 6.57
C LEU A 279 -34.08 -1.68 6.65
N GLU A 280 -34.36 -2.98 6.78
CA GLU A 280 -35.72 -3.52 6.95
C GLU A 280 -36.37 -3.05 8.26
N ASN A 281 -35.57 -2.78 9.29
CA ASN A 281 -36.00 -2.17 10.53
C ASN A 281 -36.19 -0.64 10.45
N ASN A 282 -36.15 -0.05 9.23
CA ASN A 282 -36.23 1.39 8.98
C ASN A 282 -35.13 2.21 9.67
N GLN A 283 -33.98 1.59 9.96
CA GLN A 283 -32.82 2.25 10.53
C GLN A 283 -31.88 2.70 9.41
N LYS A 284 -31.21 3.83 9.62
CA LYS A 284 -30.37 4.46 8.60
C LYS A 284 -28.89 4.17 8.84
N ILE A 285 -28.19 3.94 7.75
CA ILE A 285 -26.74 3.70 7.72
C ILE A 285 -26.07 4.88 7.03
N ILE A 286 -24.90 5.27 7.53
CA ILE A 286 -23.97 6.16 6.84
C ILE A 286 -22.58 5.52 6.82
N GLY A 287 -21.85 5.66 5.71
CA GLY A 287 -20.47 5.18 5.61
C GLY A 287 -19.48 6.12 6.34
N TYR A 288 -18.34 5.61 6.75
CA TYR A 288 -17.23 6.38 7.31
C TYR A 288 -15.88 5.95 6.73
N GLY A 289 -15.17 6.90 6.14
CA GLY A 289 -13.88 6.71 5.48
C GLY A 289 -14.03 6.32 4.01
N ALA A 290 -13.39 7.07 3.11
CA ALA A 290 -13.36 6.82 1.68
C ALA A 290 -11.91 6.54 1.19
N PRO A 291 -11.19 5.52 1.71
CA PRO A 291 -9.92 5.09 1.13
C PRO A 291 -10.15 4.47 -0.27
N ALA A 292 -9.11 4.37 -1.10
CA ALA A 292 -9.20 3.71 -2.40
C ALA A 292 -9.82 2.30 -2.31
N LYS A 293 -9.52 1.58 -1.24
CA LYS A 293 -10.07 0.25 -0.94
C LYS A 293 -11.60 0.22 -0.74
N ALA A 294 -12.22 1.32 -0.29
CA ALA A 294 -13.67 1.39 -0.14
C ALA A 294 -14.38 1.17 -1.47
N THR A 295 -13.84 1.70 -2.57
CA THR A 295 -14.39 1.47 -3.92
C THR A 295 -14.43 -0.02 -4.24
N THR A 296 -13.33 -0.76 -3.98
CA THR A 296 -13.27 -2.21 -4.21
C THR A 296 -14.34 -2.96 -3.39
N VAL A 297 -14.41 -2.66 -2.09
CA VAL A 297 -15.33 -3.35 -1.17
C VAL A 297 -16.78 -3.10 -1.56
N LEU A 298 -17.16 -1.85 -1.77
CA LEU A 298 -18.54 -1.49 -2.10
C LEU A 298 -18.97 -2.11 -3.43
N ASN A 299 -18.11 -2.03 -4.46
CA ASN A 299 -18.40 -2.65 -5.77
C ASN A 299 -18.47 -4.18 -5.67
N TYR A 300 -17.54 -4.83 -4.97
CA TYR A 300 -17.54 -6.28 -4.81
C TYR A 300 -18.77 -6.79 -4.05
N PHE A 301 -19.25 -6.00 -3.06
CA PHE A 301 -20.45 -6.35 -2.29
C PHE A 301 -21.74 -5.95 -3.02
N GLY A 302 -21.68 -5.11 -4.04
CA GLY A 302 -22.85 -4.57 -4.73
C GLY A 302 -23.59 -3.56 -3.85
N ILE A 303 -22.87 -2.80 -3.04
CA ILE A 303 -23.41 -1.74 -2.20
C ILE A 303 -23.31 -0.41 -2.95
N ASP A 304 -24.44 0.22 -3.16
CA ASP A 304 -24.59 1.50 -3.85
C ASP A 304 -25.44 2.49 -3.01
N GLU A 305 -25.85 3.59 -3.64
CA GLU A 305 -26.67 4.63 -3.01
C GLU A 305 -28.05 4.14 -2.51
N SER A 306 -28.54 2.98 -2.93
CA SER A 306 -29.77 2.39 -2.42
C SER A 306 -29.64 1.85 -1.00
N TYR A 307 -28.44 1.55 -0.56
CA TYR A 307 -28.13 1.13 0.81
C TYR A 307 -27.87 2.33 1.73
N PHE A 308 -27.09 3.29 1.30
CA PHE A 308 -26.83 4.56 1.97
C PHE A 308 -26.26 5.62 1.01
N GLU A 309 -26.68 6.88 1.19
CA GLU A 309 -26.38 7.96 0.25
C GLU A 309 -24.98 8.58 0.44
N TYR A 310 -24.44 8.54 1.66
CA TYR A 310 -23.24 9.30 2.02
C TYR A 310 -22.17 8.46 2.71
N VAL A 311 -20.91 8.85 2.44
CA VAL A 311 -19.73 8.42 3.20
C VAL A 311 -19.07 9.65 3.80
N LEU A 312 -18.88 9.66 5.11
CA LEU A 312 -18.15 10.71 5.81
C LEU A 312 -16.64 10.53 5.63
N GLU A 313 -15.93 11.61 5.37
CA GLU A 313 -14.48 11.61 5.15
C GLU A 313 -13.84 12.83 5.81
N ASP A 314 -12.65 12.65 6.39
CA ASP A 314 -11.89 13.72 7.05
C ASP A 314 -11.08 14.57 6.06
N SER A 315 -10.78 14.05 4.88
CA SER A 315 -9.97 14.72 3.86
C SER A 315 -10.83 15.62 2.97
N GLU A 316 -10.65 16.93 3.09
CA GLU A 316 -11.40 17.95 2.33
C GLU A 316 -11.31 17.77 0.81
N ILE A 317 -10.15 17.30 0.29
CA ILE A 317 -9.95 17.10 -1.16
C ILE A 317 -10.86 16.04 -1.77
N LYS A 318 -11.51 15.22 -0.94
CA LYS A 318 -12.44 14.18 -1.38
C LYS A 318 -13.91 14.59 -1.22
N HIS A 319 -14.19 15.68 -0.52
CA HIS A 319 -15.56 16.12 -0.31
C HIS A 319 -16.26 16.44 -1.63
N ASP A 320 -17.56 16.18 -1.66
CA ASP A 320 -18.47 16.36 -2.80
C ASP A 320 -18.21 15.48 -4.02
N LYS A 321 -17.20 14.62 -3.96
CA LYS A 321 -16.93 13.59 -4.97
C LYS A 321 -17.80 12.35 -4.72
N PHE A 322 -17.83 11.47 -5.72
CA PHE A 322 -18.60 10.22 -5.70
C PHE A 322 -17.66 9.01 -5.76
N ILE A 323 -18.00 7.95 -5.03
CA ILE A 323 -17.33 6.67 -5.14
C ILE A 323 -17.74 6.03 -6.47
N PRO A 324 -16.80 5.64 -7.34
CA PRO A 324 -17.10 5.09 -8.66
C PRO A 324 -18.05 3.89 -8.62
N GLU A 325 -18.96 3.83 -9.57
CA GLU A 325 -19.98 2.78 -9.78
C GLU A 325 -21.03 2.63 -8.67
N THR A 326 -20.89 3.36 -7.54
CA THR A 326 -21.82 3.25 -6.42
C THR A 326 -22.78 4.45 -6.30
N ASN A 327 -22.42 5.57 -6.92
CA ASN A 327 -23.08 6.87 -6.77
C ASN A 327 -23.17 7.41 -5.32
N ILE A 328 -22.47 6.79 -4.39
CA ILE A 328 -22.42 7.24 -2.99
C ILE A 328 -21.56 8.51 -2.91
N GLN A 329 -22.11 9.58 -2.35
CA GLN A 329 -21.41 10.86 -2.25
C GLN A 329 -20.55 10.94 -0.99
N ILE A 330 -19.37 11.54 -1.11
CA ILE A 330 -18.45 11.78 0.01
C ILE A 330 -18.74 13.15 0.60
N LYS A 331 -18.95 13.22 1.90
CA LYS A 331 -19.30 14.45 2.63
C LYS A 331 -18.40 14.68 3.84
N SER A 332 -18.31 15.95 4.25
CA SER A 332 -17.74 16.29 5.56
C SER A 332 -18.75 15.94 6.68
N LYS A 333 -18.23 15.74 7.88
CA LYS A 333 -19.06 15.48 9.08
C LYS A 333 -19.95 16.69 9.46
N GLU A 334 -19.52 17.87 9.06
CA GLU A 334 -20.21 19.13 9.32
C GLU A 334 -21.36 19.38 8.36
N ALA A 335 -21.33 18.74 7.18
CA ALA A 335 -22.38 18.89 6.15
C ALA A 335 -23.61 18.01 6.37
N ILE A 336 -23.54 17.06 7.30
CA ILE A 336 -24.58 16.04 7.53
C ILE A 336 -25.03 16.08 8.99
N ASN A 337 -26.34 16.00 9.22
CA ASN A 337 -26.88 15.74 10.56
C ASN A 337 -26.64 14.26 10.91
N VAL A 338 -25.51 13.97 11.53
CA VAL A 338 -25.09 12.60 11.87
C VAL A 338 -26.02 11.92 12.91
N ASP A 339 -26.73 12.68 13.71
CA ASP A 339 -27.69 12.16 14.69
C ASP A 339 -28.93 11.52 14.07
N SER A 340 -29.12 11.67 12.75
CA SER A 340 -30.20 11.01 12.00
C SER A 340 -29.84 9.60 11.50
N TYR A 341 -28.66 9.07 11.86
CA TYR A 341 -28.20 7.75 11.46
C TYR A 341 -27.91 6.88 12.68
N GLU A 342 -28.58 5.74 12.76
CA GLU A 342 -28.41 4.76 13.85
C GLU A 342 -27.12 3.97 13.72
N TYR A 343 -26.61 3.81 12.47
CA TYR A 343 -25.41 3.02 12.21
C TYR A 343 -24.37 3.75 11.37
N ILE A 344 -23.12 3.55 11.71
CA ILE A 344 -21.95 4.04 10.96
C ILE A 344 -21.14 2.85 10.47
N LEU A 345 -21.19 2.60 9.17
CA LEU A 345 -20.39 1.56 8.52
C LEU A 345 -18.97 2.05 8.24
N VAL A 346 -18.00 1.55 8.99
CA VAL A 346 -16.60 1.93 8.82
C VAL A 346 -15.97 1.19 7.64
N LEU A 347 -15.73 1.90 6.54
CA LEU A 347 -15.11 1.35 5.32
C LEU A 347 -13.58 1.29 5.45
N ALA A 348 -12.97 2.18 6.24
CA ALA A 348 -11.56 2.14 6.61
C ALA A 348 -11.32 1.19 7.80
N TRP A 349 -11.80 -0.04 7.72
CA TRP A 349 -11.92 -1.00 8.82
C TRP A 349 -10.61 -1.39 9.50
N ASN A 350 -9.46 -1.28 8.82
CA ASN A 350 -8.13 -1.43 9.43
C ASN A 350 -7.86 -0.40 10.55
N PHE A 351 -8.59 0.70 10.53
CA PHE A 351 -8.52 1.78 11.52
C PHE A 351 -9.76 1.83 12.42
N PHE A 352 -10.58 0.78 12.43
CA PHE A 352 -11.88 0.75 13.13
C PHE A 352 -11.78 1.26 14.56
N ASP A 353 -10.91 0.65 15.38
CA ASP A 353 -10.78 1.02 16.79
C ASP A 353 -10.35 2.48 17.00
N SER A 354 -9.45 2.96 16.14
CA SER A 354 -9.00 4.35 16.16
C SER A 354 -10.11 5.31 15.75
N ILE A 355 -10.88 4.98 14.70
CA ILE A 355 -12.01 5.76 14.21
C ILE A 355 -13.09 5.84 15.30
N VAL A 356 -13.46 4.72 15.89
CA VAL A 356 -14.44 4.66 16.99
C VAL A 356 -13.98 5.53 18.16
N LYS A 357 -12.73 5.35 18.63
CA LYS A 357 -12.16 6.12 19.75
C LYS A 357 -12.21 7.63 19.49
N ASN A 358 -11.85 8.08 18.29
CA ASN A 358 -11.75 9.49 17.96
C ASN A 358 -13.10 10.16 17.70
N ASN A 359 -14.13 9.37 17.39
CA ASN A 359 -15.42 9.88 16.96
C ASN A 359 -16.58 9.56 17.93
N LYS A 360 -16.35 8.73 18.97
CA LYS A 360 -17.38 8.32 19.92
C LYS A 360 -18.14 9.49 20.56
N ASN A 361 -17.47 10.60 20.83
CA ASN A 361 -18.11 11.80 21.41
C ASN A 361 -18.96 12.58 20.40
N LYS A 362 -18.68 12.48 19.11
CA LYS A 362 -19.46 13.11 18.04
C LYS A 362 -20.69 12.28 17.64
N PHE A 363 -20.59 10.96 17.70
CA PHE A 363 -21.61 10.02 17.25
C PHE A 363 -22.21 9.25 18.44
N GLN A 364 -22.75 9.99 19.41
CA GLN A 364 -23.25 9.39 20.67
C GLN A 364 -24.48 8.50 20.47
N LYS A 365 -25.26 8.76 19.42
CA LYS A 365 -26.51 8.02 19.11
C LYS A 365 -26.30 6.88 18.10
N SER A 366 -25.13 6.79 17.50
CA SER A 366 -24.88 5.84 16.43
C SER A 366 -24.01 4.67 16.89
N THR A 367 -24.31 3.49 16.36
CA THR A 367 -23.50 2.27 16.55
C THR A 367 -22.52 2.11 15.39
N PHE A 368 -21.23 1.98 15.70
CA PHE A 368 -20.20 1.69 14.68
C PHE A 368 -20.22 0.21 14.33
N ILE A 369 -20.32 -0.08 13.06
CA ILE A 369 -20.25 -1.43 12.49
C ILE A 369 -19.13 -1.53 11.45
N LYS A 370 -18.64 -2.74 11.23
CA LYS A 370 -17.65 -3.03 10.18
C LYS A 370 -18.12 -4.23 9.36
N LEU A 371 -17.59 -4.32 8.14
CA LEU A 371 -17.78 -5.49 7.28
C LEU A 371 -17.04 -6.69 7.89
N LYS A 372 -17.78 -7.73 8.28
CA LYS A 372 -17.23 -8.99 8.82
C LYS A 372 -18.18 -10.15 8.57
#